data_7fa4f36c89483c5460e0995263bce6f4
#
_entry.id   7fa4f36c89483c5460e0995263bce6f4
#
_cell.length_a   1.000
_cell.length_b   1.000
_cell.length_c   1.000
_cell.angle_alpha   90.00
_cell.angle_beta   90.00
_cell.angle_gamma   90.00
#
_symmetry.space_group_name_H-M   'P 1'
#
loop_
_entity.id
_entity.type
_entity.pdbx_description
1 polymer ?
#
loop_
_entity_poly.entity_id
_entity_poly.type
_entity_poly.pdbx_seq_one_letter_code
_entity_poly.pdbx_strand_id
1 'polypeptide(L)'
;VWKGNWENDMRNSVHNMRREFRYTNSKSAYFGQLVEPRKTEIDTMQNVYPYPRKIEGDIGTLTNTSTSWSGRTYQDFIVYRLAETYLLRAEAYFRLNDLENAAKDINVVRERARAKPVQASDVTEDYILDERARELITEEPRRRTLVRMGRLVDRVRKYSIRELTRTSIQD
;
A
#
# COMPACT_ATOMS: atom_id res chain seq x y z
N VAL A 1 5.78 1.80 6.16
CA VAL A 1 4.69 0.80 6.08
C VAL A 1 5.13 -0.41 5.26
N TRP A 2 5.68 -0.23 4.05
CA TRP A 2 6.02 -1.32 3.12
C TRP A 2 7.24 -2.16 3.52
N LYS A 3 8.18 -1.59 4.25
CA LYS A 3 9.39 -2.26 4.77
C LYS A 3 9.16 -2.84 6.18
N GLY A 4 7.97 -2.64 6.77
CA GLY A 4 7.64 -3.14 8.10
C GLY A 4 7.36 -4.63 8.12
N ASN A 5 7.54 -5.22 9.29
CA ASN A 5 7.18 -6.61 9.52
C ASN A 5 5.65 -6.73 9.62
N TRP A 6 5.05 -7.32 8.59
CA TRP A 6 3.62 -7.62 8.55
C TRP A 6 3.44 -9.10 8.88
N GLU A 7 3.81 -9.48 10.08
CA GLU A 7 3.73 -10.87 10.50
C GLU A 7 2.34 -11.45 10.22
N ASN A 8 2.33 -12.53 9.47
CA ASN A 8 1.15 -13.31 9.10
C ASN A 8 0.03 -12.54 8.37
N ASP A 9 0.26 -11.29 7.98
CA ASP A 9 -0.70 -10.49 7.24
C ASP A 9 -0.76 -10.93 5.77
N MET A 10 -1.88 -11.50 5.35
CA MET A 10 -2.06 -11.99 3.99
C MET A 10 -1.91 -10.89 2.93
N ARG A 11 -2.17 -9.64 3.28
CA ARG A 11 -1.99 -8.50 2.37
C ARG A 11 -0.52 -8.30 1.97
N ASN A 12 0.40 -8.82 2.78
CA ASN A 12 1.84 -8.78 2.52
C ASN A 12 2.36 -10.03 1.77
N SER A 13 1.50 -10.99 1.47
CA SER A 13 1.88 -12.20 0.76
C SER A 13 2.27 -11.93 -0.70
N VAL A 14 2.95 -12.89 -1.32
CA VAL A 14 3.29 -12.83 -2.76
C VAL A 14 2.07 -12.79 -3.68
N HIS A 15 0.91 -13.24 -3.18
CA HIS A 15 -0.36 -13.17 -3.91
C HIS A 15 -0.93 -11.74 -3.98
N ASN A 16 -0.62 -10.91 -2.99
CA ASN A 16 -1.13 -9.54 -2.88
C ASN A 16 -0.08 -8.46 -3.21
N MET A 17 1.20 -8.81 -3.11
CA MET A 17 2.31 -7.89 -3.37
C MET A 17 3.30 -8.52 -4.33
N ARG A 18 3.49 -7.92 -5.49
CA ARG A 18 4.55 -8.31 -6.41
C ARG A 18 5.87 -7.69 -5.98
N ARG A 19 6.87 -8.54 -5.73
CA ARG A 19 8.24 -8.13 -5.38
C ARG A 19 9.28 -8.71 -6.31
N GLU A 20 8.92 -9.76 -7.04
CA GLU A 20 9.78 -10.41 -8.00
C GLU A 20 9.34 -10.08 -9.42
N PHE A 21 10.29 -9.72 -10.25
CA PHE A 21 10.10 -9.35 -11.64
C PHE A 21 10.94 -10.25 -12.52
N ARG A 22 10.42 -10.65 -13.66
CA ARG A 22 11.14 -11.48 -14.63
C ARG A 22 11.19 -10.79 -15.97
N TYR A 23 12.24 -11.05 -16.73
CA TYR A 23 12.35 -10.58 -18.11
C TYR A 23 11.27 -11.23 -18.95
N THR A 24 10.37 -10.43 -19.52
CA THR A 24 9.21 -10.90 -20.32
C THR A 24 9.42 -10.84 -21.81
N ASN A 25 10.48 -10.22 -22.29
CA ASN A 25 10.78 -10.17 -23.71
C ASN A 25 11.35 -11.52 -24.19
N SER A 26 10.57 -12.26 -24.97
CA SER A 26 10.95 -13.57 -25.50
C SER A 26 12.20 -13.56 -26.42
N LYS A 27 12.55 -12.39 -26.96
CA LYS A 27 13.75 -12.20 -27.79
C LYS A 27 15.00 -11.87 -26.97
N SER A 28 14.87 -11.69 -25.66
CA SER A 28 15.98 -11.39 -24.77
C SER A 28 16.72 -12.67 -24.37
N ALA A 29 18.05 -12.61 -24.31
CA ALA A 29 18.85 -13.69 -23.73
C ALA A 29 18.54 -13.97 -22.25
N TYR A 30 17.89 -13.02 -21.59
CA TYR A 30 17.50 -13.12 -20.17
C TYR A 30 16.04 -13.53 -19.98
N PHE A 31 15.33 -13.91 -21.05
CA PHE A 31 13.90 -14.28 -20.97
C PHE A 31 13.64 -15.29 -19.83
N GLY A 32 12.65 -14.97 -19.00
CA GLY A 32 12.22 -15.79 -17.87
C GLY A 32 13.13 -15.71 -16.62
N GLN A 33 14.32 -15.12 -16.73
CA GLN A 33 15.23 -14.94 -15.60
C GLN A 33 14.70 -13.88 -14.64
N LEU A 34 15.06 -14.00 -13.36
CA LEU A 34 14.73 -13.01 -12.34
C LEU A 34 15.50 -11.70 -12.61
N VAL A 35 14.82 -10.59 -12.51
CA VAL A 35 15.47 -9.27 -12.53
C VAL A 35 16.07 -9.03 -11.15
N GLU A 36 17.38 -8.97 -11.06
CA GLU A 36 18.11 -8.64 -9.83
C GLU A 36 18.57 -7.18 -9.89
N PRO A 37 17.75 -6.24 -9.44
CA PRO A 37 18.15 -4.83 -9.43
C PRO A 37 19.26 -4.62 -8.41
N ARG A 38 20.23 -3.78 -8.74
CA ARG A 38 21.25 -3.34 -7.79
C ARG A 38 20.57 -2.66 -6.60
N LYS A 39 21.15 -2.74 -5.40
CA LYS A 39 20.57 -2.12 -4.18
C LYS A 39 20.21 -0.65 -4.36
N THR A 40 21.00 0.09 -5.13
CA THR A 40 20.77 1.52 -5.46
C THR A 40 19.65 1.72 -6.49
N GLU A 41 19.31 0.70 -7.27
CA GLU A 41 18.27 0.78 -8.30
C GLU A 41 16.86 0.50 -7.74
N ILE A 42 16.74 -0.29 -6.67
CA ILE A 42 15.45 -0.58 -6.03
C ILE A 42 14.74 0.71 -5.58
N ASP A 43 15.49 1.71 -5.11
CA ASP A 43 14.94 2.96 -4.64
C ASP A 43 14.66 3.97 -5.78
N THR A 44 15.18 3.74 -6.96
CA THR A 44 15.10 4.66 -8.10
C THR A 44 14.38 4.11 -9.32
N MET A 45 14.36 2.78 -9.49
CA MET A 45 13.74 2.14 -10.65
C MET A 45 12.26 1.82 -10.39
N GLN A 46 11.40 2.65 -10.88
CA GLN A 46 9.95 2.50 -10.78
C GLN A 46 9.45 1.13 -11.29
N ASN A 47 10.12 0.55 -12.26
CA ASN A 47 9.72 -0.71 -12.90
C ASN A 47 9.95 -1.96 -12.04
N VAL A 48 10.81 -1.89 -11.03
CA VAL A 48 11.13 -3.01 -10.12
C VAL A 48 10.73 -2.72 -8.68
N TYR A 49 9.98 -1.64 -8.47
CA TYR A 49 9.47 -1.31 -7.14
C TYR A 49 8.32 -2.25 -6.77
N PRO A 50 8.29 -2.77 -5.54
CA PRO A 50 7.18 -3.59 -5.08
C PRO A 50 5.84 -2.87 -5.24
N TYR A 51 4.85 -3.53 -5.82
CA TYR A 51 3.52 -2.95 -5.99
C TYR A 51 2.39 -3.92 -5.62
N PRO A 52 1.23 -3.39 -5.19
CA PRO A 52 0.08 -4.21 -4.85
C PRO A 52 -0.57 -4.80 -6.10
N ARG A 53 -0.87 -6.09 -6.05
CA ARG A 53 -1.52 -6.80 -7.17
C ARG A 53 -3.01 -6.51 -7.29
N LYS A 54 -3.59 -5.75 -6.36
CA LYS A 54 -5.01 -5.31 -6.43
C LYS A 54 -5.39 -4.63 -7.74
N ILE A 55 -4.44 -3.93 -8.35
CA ILE A 55 -4.64 -3.21 -9.61
C ILE A 55 -4.08 -3.98 -10.81
N GLU A 56 -3.51 -5.14 -10.58
CA GLU A 56 -3.00 -5.99 -11.63
C GLU A 56 -4.20 -6.61 -12.37
N GLY A 57 -4.47 -6.12 -13.57
CA GLY A 57 -5.45 -6.75 -14.45
C GLY A 57 -4.96 -8.12 -14.88
N ASP A 58 -5.88 -9.01 -15.18
CA ASP A 58 -5.56 -10.25 -15.88
C ASP A 58 -4.97 -9.90 -17.24
N ILE A 59 -3.83 -10.50 -17.59
CA ILE A 59 -3.12 -10.22 -18.85
C ILE A 59 -4.04 -10.45 -20.06
N GLY A 60 -5.01 -11.36 -19.94
CA GLY A 60 -6.03 -11.61 -20.95
C GLY A 60 -7.11 -10.54 -21.09
N THR A 61 -7.26 -9.65 -20.10
CA THR A 61 -8.28 -8.59 -20.09
C THR A 61 -7.74 -7.20 -20.49
N LEU A 62 -6.45 -7.10 -20.79
CA LEU A 62 -5.87 -5.87 -21.31
C LEU A 62 -6.39 -5.59 -22.71
N THR A 63 -7.12 -4.49 -22.84
CA THR A 63 -7.81 -4.11 -24.09
C THR A 63 -6.91 -3.66 -25.21
N ASN A 64 -5.63 -3.52 -24.98
CA ASN A 64 -4.72 -3.05 -25.99
C ASN A 64 -3.58 -4.02 -26.23
N THR A 65 -3.78 -4.86 -27.20
CA THR A 65 -2.79 -5.85 -27.64
C THR A 65 -1.78 -5.28 -28.66
N SER A 66 -2.01 -4.12 -29.22
CA SER A 66 -1.22 -3.73 -30.41
C SER A 66 -0.18 -2.64 -30.16
N THR A 67 -0.38 -1.74 -29.22
CA THR A 67 0.50 -0.57 -29.15
C THR A 67 0.75 -0.07 -27.75
N SER A 68 0.86 -0.98 -26.78
CA SER A 68 1.54 -0.45 -25.65
C SER A 68 0.85 0.45 -24.69
N TRP A 69 1.32 0.72 -23.65
CA TRP A 69 1.29 1.90 -22.76
C TRP A 69 -0.08 2.42 -22.30
N SER A 70 -1.22 2.02 -22.89
CA SER A 70 -2.50 2.60 -22.49
C SER A 70 -2.98 2.10 -21.12
N GLY A 71 -2.44 1.00 -20.60
CA GLY A 71 -2.78 0.49 -19.27
C GLY A 71 -4.28 0.38 -19.00
N ARG A 72 -5.10 0.34 -20.03
CA ARG A 72 -6.55 0.28 -19.89
C ARG A 72 -6.97 -1.15 -19.57
N THR A 73 -7.79 -1.28 -18.56
CA THR A 73 -8.41 -2.55 -18.16
C THR A 73 -9.91 -2.31 -18.02
N TYR A 74 -10.71 -3.36 -18.21
CA TYR A 74 -12.15 -3.37 -17.91
C TYR A 74 -12.42 -3.72 -16.44
N GLN A 75 -11.39 -3.77 -15.61
CA GLN A 75 -11.58 -4.05 -14.20
C GLN A 75 -12.32 -2.91 -13.53
N ASP A 76 -13.35 -3.26 -12.77
CA ASP A 76 -14.13 -2.31 -11.97
C ASP A 76 -13.25 -1.61 -10.95
N PHE A 77 -13.45 -0.31 -10.82
CA PHE A 77 -12.79 0.49 -9.79
C PHE A 77 -13.68 0.56 -8.54
N ILE A 78 -13.13 0.12 -7.42
CA ILE A 78 -13.83 0.19 -6.13
C ILE A 78 -13.81 1.64 -5.64
N VAL A 79 -15.00 2.25 -5.55
CA VAL A 79 -15.17 3.61 -5.04
C VAL A 79 -15.23 3.62 -3.52
N TYR A 80 -16.05 2.75 -2.94
CA TYR A 80 -16.21 2.56 -1.50
C TYR A 80 -16.39 1.08 -1.15
N ARG A 81 -15.91 0.67 0.01
CA ARG A 81 -16.16 -0.66 0.55
C ARG A 81 -16.21 -0.65 2.07
N LEU A 82 -16.82 -1.68 2.63
CA LEU A 82 -17.09 -1.80 4.06
C LEU A 82 -15.85 -1.63 4.95
N ALA A 83 -14.67 -2.06 4.50
CA ALA A 83 -13.43 -1.86 5.26
C ALA A 83 -13.11 -0.37 5.50
N GLU A 84 -13.41 0.52 4.54
CA GLU A 84 -13.25 1.96 4.74
C GLU A 84 -14.20 2.47 5.81
N THR A 85 -15.44 1.99 5.82
CA THR A 85 -16.45 2.36 6.83
C THR A 85 -15.99 1.98 8.24
N TYR A 86 -15.47 0.76 8.41
CA TYR A 86 -14.90 0.32 9.70
C TYR A 86 -13.75 1.23 10.13
N LEU A 87 -12.82 1.53 9.24
CA LEU A 87 -11.66 2.37 9.58
C LEU A 87 -12.02 3.83 9.82
N LEU A 88 -13.06 4.36 9.18
CA LEU A 88 -13.62 5.69 9.49
C LEU A 88 -14.29 5.70 10.86
N ARG A 89 -15.03 4.65 11.19
CA ARG A 89 -15.68 4.53 12.51
C ARG A 89 -14.64 4.33 13.61
N ALA A 90 -13.60 3.55 13.36
CA ALA A 90 -12.47 3.42 14.28
C ALA A 90 -11.80 4.77 14.57
N GLU A 91 -11.63 5.61 13.55
CA GLU A 91 -11.11 6.97 13.72
C GLU A 91 -12.05 7.81 14.58
N ALA A 92 -13.37 7.71 14.37
CA ALA A 92 -14.35 8.43 15.19
C ALA A 92 -14.30 7.98 16.66
N TYR A 93 -14.24 6.68 16.93
CA TYR A 93 -14.08 6.15 18.28
C TYR A 93 -12.77 6.62 18.92
N PHE A 94 -11.67 6.59 18.19
CA PHE A 94 -10.39 7.10 18.67
C PHE A 94 -10.49 8.57 19.11
N ARG A 95 -11.15 9.43 18.31
CA ARG A 95 -11.35 10.85 18.62
C ARG A 95 -12.25 11.05 19.84
N LEU A 96 -13.15 10.12 20.13
CA LEU A 96 -13.98 10.09 21.33
C LEU A 96 -13.28 9.45 22.54
N ASN A 97 -12.00 9.08 22.38
CA ASN A 97 -11.21 8.33 23.39
C ASN A 97 -11.79 6.96 23.75
N ASP A 98 -12.62 6.38 22.87
CA ASP A 98 -13.14 5.02 22.99
C ASP A 98 -12.22 4.04 22.24
N LEU A 99 -11.07 3.77 22.86
CA LEU A 99 -10.02 2.95 22.23
C LEU A 99 -10.44 1.48 22.06
N GLU A 100 -11.31 0.99 22.93
CA GLU A 100 -11.83 -0.38 22.86
C GLU A 100 -12.67 -0.61 21.59
N ASN A 101 -13.60 0.27 21.30
CA ASN A 101 -14.41 0.16 20.10
C ASN A 101 -13.60 0.50 18.84
N ALA A 102 -12.64 1.41 18.93
CA ALA A 102 -11.69 1.65 17.83
C ALA A 102 -10.89 0.39 17.49
N ALA A 103 -10.34 -0.31 18.50
CA ALA A 103 -9.62 -1.56 18.30
C ALA A 103 -10.50 -2.66 17.70
N LYS A 104 -11.76 -2.80 18.16
CA LYS A 104 -12.71 -3.78 17.60
C LYS A 104 -12.92 -3.57 16.09
N ASP A 105 -13.15 -2.34 15.67
CA ASP A 105 -13.37 -2.02 14.25
C ASP A 105 -12.12 -2.27 13.40
N ILE A 106 -10.96 -1.89 13.90
CA ILE A 106 -9.68 -2.21 13.25
C ILE A 106 -9.50 -3.72 13.12
N ASN A 107 -9.85 -4.47 14.18
CA ASN A 107 -9.67 -5.92 14.21
C ASN A 107 -10.58 -6.66 13.24
N VAL A 108 -11.78 -6.16 12.93
CA VAL A 108 -12.61 -6.72 11.86
C VAL A 108 -11.85 -6.74 10.52
N VAL A 109 -11.13 -5.66 10.22
CA VAL A 109 -10.33 -5.57 8.98
C VAL A 109 -9.11 -6.48 9.04
N ARG A 110 -8.44 -6.52 10.20
CA ARG A 110 -7.23 -7.31 10.42
C ARG A 110 -7.49 -8.82 10.43
N GLU A 111 -8.59 -9.25 11.05
CA GLU A 111 -9.01 -10.65 11.08
C GLU A 111 -9.23 -11.20 9.65
N ARG A 112 -9.91 -10.45 8.80
CA ARG A 112 -10.07 -10.80 7.38
C ARG A 112 -8.71 -11.01 6.67
N ALA A 113 -7.73 -10.23 7.05
CA ALA A 113 -6.36 -10.30 6.52
C ALA A 113 -5.49 -11.34 7.26
N ARG A 114 -6.02 -12.06 8.24
CA ARG A 114 -5.28 -12.97 9.14
C ARG A 114 -4.11 -12.28 9.84
N ALA A 115 -4.18 -10.98 10.02
CA ALA A 115 -3.16 -10.21 10.69
C ALA A 115 -3.37 -10.27 12.22
N LYS A 116 -2.28 -10.14 12.97
CA LYS A 116 -2.34 -10.10 14.44
C LYS A 116 -3.27 -8.97 14.90
N PRO A 117 -4.23 -9.24 15.80
CA PRO A 117 -5.12 -8.21 16.32
C PRO A 117 -4.35 -7.11 17.08
N VAL A 118 -4.88 -5.89 17.03
CA VAL A 118 -4.37 -4.75 17.79
C VAL A 118 -5.07 -4.69 19.16
N GLN A 119 -4.31 -4.33 20.21
CA GLN A 119 -4.88 -4.05 21.52
C GLN A 119 -5.35 -2.58 21.59
N ALA A 120 -6.32 -2.29 22.44
CA ALA A 120 -6.82 -0.92 22.62
C ALA A 120 -5.70 0.06 23.00
N SER A 121 -4.75 -0.36 23.85
CA SER A 121 -3.58 0.43 24.25
C SER A 121 -2.66 0.84 23.10
N ASP A 122 -2.66 0.08 22.01
CA ASP A 122 -1.79 0.30 20.85
C ASP A 122 -2.46 1.16 19.78
N VAL A 123 -3.75 1.48 19.94
CA VAL A 123 -4.49 2.29 18.98
C VAL A 123 -4.05 3.74 19.10
N THR A 124 -3.38 4.21 18.07
CA THR A 124 -2.97 5.60 17.89
C THR A 124 -3.46 6.12 16.56
N GLU A 125 -3.44 7.43 16.39
CA GLU A 125 -3.76 8.04 15.08
C GLU A 125 -2.82 7.52 13.97
N ASP A 126 -1.53 7.36 14.30
CA ASP A 126 -0.54 6.80 13.38
C ASP A 126 -0.85 5.34 13.04
N TYR A 127 -1.30 4.55 14.02
CA TYR A 127 -1.72 3.17 13.78
C TYR A 127 -2.92 3.09 12.81
N ILE A 128 -3.95 3.92 13.04
CA ILE A 128 -5.13 4.00 12.16
C ILE A 128 -4.71 4.40 10.74
N LEU A 129 -3.86 5.39 10.60
CA LEU A 129 -3.33 5.82 9.30
C LEU A 129 -2.54 4.72 8.60
N ASP A 130 -1.77 3.94 9.34
CA ASP A 130 -0.99 2.83 8.78
C ASP A 130 -1.89 1.65 8.39
N GLU A 131 -2.94 1.36 9.18
CA GLU A 131 -3.92 0.33 8.82
C GLU A 131 -4.71 0.72 7.57
N ARG A 132 -5.12 1.98 7.46
CA ARG A 132 -5.73 2.51 6.23
C ARG A 132 -4.79 2.35 5.02
N ALA A 133 -3.50 2.63 5.19
CA ALA A 133 -2.53 2.45 4.11
C ALA A 133 -2.34 0.99 3.69
N ARG A 134 -2.41 0.04 4.64
CA ARG A 134 -2.33 -1.40 4.35
C ARG A 134 -3.57 -1.90 3.63
N GLU A 135 -4.74 -1.48 4.11
CA GLU A 135 -6.01 -2.00 3.64
C GLU A 135 -6.50 -1.34 2.35
N LEU A 136 -6.37 -0.02 2.26
CA LEU A 136 -6.97 0.80 1.20
C LEU A 136 -5.96 1.27 0.16
N ILE A 137 -4.83 0.56 0.06
CA ILE A 137 -3.83 0.89 -0.96
C ILE A 137 -4.46 0.86 -2.35
N THR A 138 -4.17 1.87 -3.16
CA THR A 138 -4.71 2.09 -4.50
C THR A 138 -6.20 2.45 -4.58
N GLU A 139 -6.93 2.33 -3.47
CA GLU A 139 -8.36 2.65 -3.40
C GLU A 139 -8.58 4.03 -2.76
N GLU A 140 -7.86 4.31 -1.67
CA GLU A 140 -7.99 5.57 -0.94
C GLU A 140 -7.13 6.68 -1.55
N PRO A 141 -7.68 7.88 -1.79
CA PRO A 141 -6.88 9.07 -2.11
C PRO A 141 -6.12 9.53 -0.85
N ARG A 142 -4.98 8.88 -0.57
CA ARG A 142 -4.19 9.02 0.65
C ARG A 142 -3.91 10.46 1.03
N ARG A 143 -3.60 11.33 0.05
CA ARG A 143 -3.35 12.75 0.29
C ARG A 143 -4.55 13.42 0.96
N ARG A 144 -5.77 13.14 0.48
CA ARG A 144 -7.00 13.72 1.03
C ARG A 144 -7.20 13.32 2.50
N THR A 145 -6.98 12.06 2.83
CA THR A 145 -7.06 11.58 4.21
C THR A 145 -6.04 12.26 5.10
N LEU A 146 -4.79 12.38 4.67
CA LEU A 146 -3.75 13.05 5.45
C LEU A 146 -4.02 14.55 5.65
N VAL A 147 -4.59 15.24 4.65
CA VAL A 147 -5.02 16.64 4.78
C VAL A 147 -6.14 16.76 5.79
N ARG A 148 -7.19 15.92 5.66
CA ARG A 148 -8.35 15.91 6.56
C ARG A 148 -7.94 15.67 8.02
N MET A 149 -6.95 14.83 8.24
CA MET A 149 -6.43 14.51 9.58
C MET A 149 -5.33 15.48 10.05
N GLY A 150 -4.95 16.49 9.26
CA GLY A 150 -3.89 17.43 9.60
C GLY A 150 -2.47 16.84 9.62
N ARG A 151 -2.27 15.66 9.01
CA ARG A 151 -1.03 14.87 9.10
C ARG A 151 -0.19 14.87 7.83
N LEU A 152 -0.58 15.66 6.82
CA LEU A 152 0.09 15.59 5.51
C LEU A 152 1.58 15.96 5.63
N VAL A 153 1.88 17.11 6.24
CA VAL A 153 3.25 17.64 6.30
C VAL A 153 4.16 16.70 7.09
N ASP A 154 3.71 16.29 8.28
CA ASP A 154 4.48 15.40 9.16
C ASP A 154 4.78 14.07 8.49
N ARG A 155 3.77 13.49 7.83
CA ARG A 155 3.92 12.20 7.16
C ARG A 155 4.79 12.30 5.91
N VAL A 156 4.71 13.40 5.16
CA VAL A 156 5.58 13.62 4.01
C VAL A 156 7.03 13.78 4.49
N ARG A 157 7.30 14.60 5.49
CA ARG A 157 8.64 14.75 6.07
C ARG A 157 9.21 13.44 6.60
N LYS A 158 8.39 12.65 7.30
CA LYS A 158 8.83 11.37 7.90
C LYS A 158 9.10 10.27 6.88
N TYR A 159 8.38 10.24 5.76
CA TYR A 159 8.39 9.09 4.84
C TYR A 159 8.78 9.41 3.39
N SER A 160 8.94 10.69 3.04
CA SER A 160 9.34 11.06 1.68
C SER A 160 10.85 10.90 1.49
N ILE A 161 11.22 10.04 0.56
CA ILE A 161 12.63 9.86 0.18
C ILE A 161 13.26 11.16 -0.32
N ARG A 162 12.47 12.01 -0.99
CA ARG A 162 12.96 13.31 -1.51
C ARG A 162 13.28 14.33 -0.42
N GLU A 163 12.56 14.30 0.70
CA GLU A 163 12.85 15.16 1.85
C GLU A 163 14.08 14.67 2.62
N LEU A 164 14.25 13.35 2.72
CA LEU A 164 15.44 12.76 3.35
C LEU A 164 16.73 13.05 2.57
N THR A 165 16.65 13.20 1.24
CA THR A 165 17.78 13.59 0.39
C THR A 165 18.05 15.10 0.41
N ARG A 166 17.04 15.93 0.65
CA ARG A 166 17.21 17.39 0.72
C ARG A 166 17.94 17.86 1.99
N THR A 167 17.70 17.20 3.11
CA THR A 167 18.39 17.49 4.38
C THR A 167 19.86 17.09 4.35
N SER A 168 20.26 16.15 3.49
CA SER A 168 21.67 15.76 3.33
C SER A 168 22.46 16.62 2.34
N ILE A 169 21.83 17.60 1.70
CA ILE A 169 22.48 18.50 0.74
C ILE A 169 22.73 19.91 1.36
N GLN A 170 22.23 20.17 2.56
CA GLN A 170 22.38 21.46 3.26
C GLN A 170 23.42 21.47 4.38
N ASP A 171 24.13 20.37 4.59
CA ASP A 171 25.34 20.25 5.42
C ASP A 171 26.55 20.04 4.50
#